data_12ded769573a23f0198cd329445980a7
#
_entry.id   12ded769573a23f0198cd329445980a7
#
_cell.length_a   1.000
_cell.length_b   1.000
_cell.length_c   1.000
_cell.angle_alpha   90.00
_cell.angle_beta   90.00
_cell.angle_gamma   90.00
#
_symmetry.space_group_name_H-M   'P 1'
#
loop_
_entity.id
_entity.type
_entity.pdbx_description
1 polymer ?
#
loop_
_entity_poly.entity_id
_entity_poly.type
_entity_poly.pdbx_seq_one_letter_code
_entity_poly.pdbx_strand_id
1 'polypeptide(L)'
;MRLTIILVGPARAENVGAAARAMKTMGFRELRIVDSEAHLAPPARWVAHGSGDILDGITTIPPLPRRCMTLILPSPPPPAAARVFHYYATPQQLLPLLEEKAQWMTHAALVFGREDSGLSNEELALADVLTGVPMAADYPSLNLGQSVMVYCYQLASLMQQTAPAAAAADHHQLQALRTRTLALLSRLGVEDDAKLADWLSHG
;
A
#
# COMPACT_ATOMS: atom_id res chain seq x y z
N MET A 1 -3.76 2.50 14.15
CA MET A 1 -3.06 2.81 12.88
C MET A 1 -4.07 3.28 11.84
N ARG A 2 -3.73 4.25 10.99
CA ARG A 2 -4.56 4.72 9.89
C ARG A 2 -4.09 4.07 8.59
N LEU A 3 -5.00 3.47 7.83
CA LEU A 3 -4.68 2.83 6.56
C LEU A 3 -5.37 3.57 5.42
N THR A 4 -4.58 4.08 4.47
CA THR A 4 -5.05 4.79 3.28
C THR A 4 -5.01 3.85 2.09
N ILE A 5 -6.10 3.75 1.34
CA ILE A 5 -6.14 3.06 0.05
C ILE A 5 -5.75 4.05 -1.05
N ILE A 6 -4.82 3.67 -1.91
CA ILE A 6 -4.35 4.49 -3.03
C ILE A 6 -4.54 3.71 -4.33
N LEU A 7 -5.26 4.30 -5.28
CA LEU A 7 -5.41 3.77 -6.63
C LEU A 7 -4.55 4.60 -7.59
N VAL A 8 -3.66 3.95 -8.30
CA VAL A 8 -2.76 4.61 -9.27
C VAL A 8 -3.31 4.42 -10.68
N GLY A 9 -3.64 5.51 -11.35
CA GLY A 9 -4.13 5.53 -12.73
C GLY A 9 -5.34 4.64 -13.00
N PRO A 10 -6.37 4.58 -12.12
CA PRO A 10 -7.52 3.74 -12.40
C PRO A 10 -8.22 4.22 -13.68
N ALA A 11 -8.38 3.31 -14.65
CA ALA A 11 -8.94 3.65 -15.96
C ALA A 11 -10.48 3.65 -15.95
N ARG A 12 -11.10 2.81 -15.12
CA ARG A 12 -12.55 2.58 -15.12
C ARG A 12 -13.20 3.17 -13.87
N ALA A 13 -14.17 4.03 -14.09
CA ALA A 13 -14.97 4.65 -13.03
C ALA A 13 -15.68 3.61 -12.14
N GLU A 14 -16.19 2.54 -12.74
CA GLU A 14 -16.87 1.45 -12.05
C GLU A 14 -15.95 0.77 -11.03
N ASN A 15 -14.66 0.62 -11.34
CA ASN A 15 -13.68 0.04 -10.42
C ASN A 15 -13.42 0.94 -9.22
N VAL A 16 -13.40 2.25 -9.42
CA VAL A 16 -13.30 3.22 -8.33
C VAL A 16 -14.54 3.15 -7.43
N GLY A 17 -15.73 3.09 -8.03
CA GLY A 17 -16.99 2.93 -7.28
C GLY A 17 -17.05 1.62 -6.49
N ALA A 18 -16.61 0.51 -7.09
CA ALA A 18 -16.54 -0.79 -6.42
C ALA A 18 -15.53 -0.78 -5.26
N ALA A 19 -14.37 -0.14 -5.44
CA ALA A 19 -13.39 0.04 -4.38
C ALA A 19 -13.95 0.86 -3.21
N ALA A 20 -14.59 1.99 -3.49
CA ALA A 20 -15.23 2.83 -2.47
C ALA A 20 -16.29 2.04 -1.66
N ARG A 21 -17.10 1.21 -2.34
CA ARG A 21 -18.07 0.34 -1.70
C ARG A 21 -17.41 -0.72 -0.82
N ALA A 22 -16.39 -1.38 -1.30
CA ALA A 22 -15.62 -2.38 -0.54
C ALA A 22 -15.03 -1.76 0.73
N MET A 23 -14.41 -0.61 0.60
CA MET A 23 -13.83 0.16 1.70
C MET A 23 -14.87 0.49 2.77
N LYS A 24 -15.98 1.10 2.39
CA LYS A 24 -17.02 1.49 3.34
C LYS A 24 -17.60 0.30 4.07
N THR A 25 -17.87 -0.79 3.36
CA THR A 25 -18.39 -2.02 3.95
C THR A 25 -17.47 -2.59 5.04
N MET A 26 -16.16 -2.43 4.88
CA MET A 26 -15.14 -2.95 5.80
C MET A 26 -14.59 -1.90 6.79
N GLY A 27 -15.17 -0.69 6.81
CA GLY A 27 -14.81 0.35 7.78
C GLY A 27 -13.64 1.26 7.38
N PHE A 28 -13.12 1.14 6.16
CA PHE A 28 -12.09 2.03 5.61
C PHE A 28 -12.70 3.31 5.08
N ARG A 29 -11.99 4.44 5.25
CA ARG A 29 -12.55 5.76 4.91
C ARG A 29 -11.65 6.61 4.01
N GLU A 30 -10.34 6.37 3.99
CA GLU A 30 -9.40 7.20 3.23
C GLU A 30 -9.08 6.56 1.88
N LEU A 31 -9.60 7.15 0.82
CA LEU A 31 -9.31 6.79 -0.58
C LEU A 31 -8.57 7.95 -1.24
N ARG A 32 -7.46 7.65 -1.89
CA ARG A 32 -6.72 8.60 -2.71
C ARG A 32 -6.53 8.06 -4.12
N ILE A 33 -6.44 8.98 -5.07
CA ILE A 33 -6.21 8.65 -6.47
C ILE A 33 -4.97 9.40 -6.96
N VAL A 34 -4.14 8.68 -7.69
CA VAL A 34 -2.98 9.21 -8.40
C VAL A 34 -3.27 9.15 -9.90
N ASP A 35 -3.02 10.23 -10.61
CA ASP A 35 -3.02 10.29 -12.08
C ASP A 35 -4.30 9.78 -12.75
N SER A 36 -5.47 10.12 -12.18
CA SER A 36 -6.77 9.82 -12.80
C SER A 36 -7.90 10.67 -12.20
N GLU A 37 -8.89 10.96 -13.03
CA GLU A 37 -10.16 11.61 -12.67
C GLU A 37 -11.36 10.68 -12.79
N ALA A 38 -11.14 9.37 -12.91
CA ALA A 38 -12.20 8.38 -13.12
C ALA A 38 -13.31 8.42 -12.04
N HIS A 39 -12.97 8.84 -10.82
CA HIS A 39 -13.94 8.98 -9.72
C HIS A 39 -14.99 10.07 -9.96
N LEU A 40 -14.74 11.04 -10.83
CA LEU A 40 -15.66 12.11 -11.16
C LEU A 40 -16.76 11.67 -12.16
N ALA A 41 -16.50 10.58 -12.89
CA ALA A 41 -17.43 10.07 -13.88
C ALA A 41 -18.66 9.43 -13.21
N PRO A 42 -19.89 9.63 -13.77
CA PRO A 42 -21.13 9.11 -13.20
C PRO A 42 -21.12 7.60 -12.87
N PRO A 43 -20.50 6.70 -13.66
CA PRO A 43 -20.47 5.27 -13.35
C PRO A 43 -19.82 4.94 -11.99
N ALA A 44 -18.87 5.75 -11.51
CA ALA A 44 -18.30 5.56 -10.17
C ALA A 44 -19.40 5.62 -9.09
N ARG A 45 -20.28 6.62 -9.18
CA ARG A 45 -21.39 6.77 -8.21
C ARG A 45 -22.45 5.69 -8.34
N TRP A 46 -22.72 5.22 -9.57
CA TRP A 46 -23.71 4.16 -9.77
C TRP A 46 -23.30 2.85 -9.08
N VAL A 47 -22.02 2.51 -9.12
CA VAL A 47 -21.50 1.29 -8.53
C VAL A 47 -21.23 1.44 -7.03
N ALA A 48 -20.93 2.64 -6.58
CA ALA A 48 -20.58 2.90 -5.18
C ALA A 48 -21.70 2.66 -4.16
N HIS A 49 -22.98 2.63 -4.57
CA HIS A 49 -24.14 2.34 -3.72
C HIS A 49 -23.99 2.71 -2.24
N GLY A 50 -24.42 3.88 -1.82
CA GLY A 50 -24.36 4.31 -0.42
C GLY A 50 -22.95 4.65 0.09
N SER A 51 -21.91 4.61 -0.79
CA SER A 51 -20.52 4.96 -0.46
C SER A 51 -20.09 6.28 -1.10
N GLY A 52 -21.03 7.15 -1.41
CA GLY A 52 -20.77 8.46 -2.00
C GLY A 52 -19.86 9.34 -1.15
N ASP A 53 -19.94 9.23 0.15
CA ASP A 53 -19.07 9.93 1.10
C ASP A 53 -17.58 9.56 0.94
N ILE A 54 -17.27 8.32 0.56
CA ILE A 54 -15.90 7.91 0.23
C ILE A 54 -15.45 8.60 -1.06
N LEU A 55 -16.32 8.62 -2.09
CA LEU A 55 -16.01 9.28 -3.37
C LEU A 55 -15.84 10.79 -3.21
N ASP A 56 -16.69 11.43 -2.40
CA ASP A 56 -16.64 12.87 -2.14
C ASP A 56 -15.40 13.26 -1.33
N GLY A 57 -14.88 12.32 -0.52
CA GLY A 57 -13.65 12.50 0.27
C GLY A 57 -12.36 12.18 -0.48
N ILE A 58 -12.43 11.77 -1.77
CA ILE A 58 -11.23 11.46 -2.55
C ILE A 58 -10.34 12.68 -2.68
N THR A 59 -9.07 12.49 -2.37
CA THR A 59 -8.02 13.47 -2.63
C THR A 59 -7.15 12.96 -3.76
N THR A 60 -7.07 13.74 -4.84
CA THR A 60 -6.08 13.48 -5.89
C THR A 60 -4.72 13.95 -5.39
N ILE A 61 -3.73 13.07 -5.47
CA ILE A 61 -2.38 13.34 -5.01
C ILE A 61 -1.37 13.22 -6.16
N PRO A 62 -0.26 14.00 -6.11
CA PRO A 62 0.86 13.80 -7.02
C PRO A 62 1.46 12.39 -6.88
N PRO A 63 2.38 11.96 -7.75
CA PRO A 63 3.01 10.65 -7.70
C PRO A 63 3.44 10.25 -6.28
N LEU A 64 3.34 8.97 -5.97
CA LEU A 64 3.40 8.37 -4.64
C LEU A 64 4.42 9.01 -3.69
N PRO A 65 4.01 9.46 -2.49
CA PRO A 65 4.92 10.05 -1.51
C PRO A 65 5.77 8.97 -0.83
N ARG A 66 7.06 9.23 -0.68
CA ARG A 66 8.03 8.37 0.03
C ARG A 66 7.85 8.31 1.56
N ARG A 67 6.70 8.74 2.12
CA ARG A 67 6.60 9.06 3.56
C ARG A 67 5.69 8.15 4.39
N CYS A 68 5.22 7.05 3.85
CA CYS A 68 4.44 6.07 4.61
C CYS A 68 4.83 4.68 4.19
N MET A 69 4.65 3.70 5.06
CA MET A 69 4.79 2.30 4.68
C MET A 69 3.87 2.04 3.49
N THR A 70 4.45 1.63 2.39
CA THR A 70 3.75 1.43 1.14
C THR A 70 3.65 -0.06 0.87
N LEU A 71 2.43 -0.56 0.89
CA LEU A 71 2.11 -1.94 0.55
C LEU A 71 1.65 -1.95 -0.90
N ILE A 72 2.39 -2.60 -1.76
CA ILE A 72 2.13 -2.54 -3.20
C ILE A 72 1.63 -3.87 -3.71
N LEU A 73 0.55 -3.81 -4.49
CA LEU A 73 -0.04 -4.94 -5.19
C LEU A 73 0.44 -4.94 -6.64
N PRO A 74 1.40 -5.77 -6.99
CA PRO A 74 1.74 -5.96 -8.39
C PRO A 74 0.65 -6.79 -9.09
N SER A 75 0.18 -6.30 -10.23
CA SER A 75 -0.65 -7.08 -11.14
C SER A 75 -0.18 -6.77 -12.57
N PRO A 76 0.36 -7.71 -13.30
CA PRO A 76 0.70 -9.09 -12.96
C PRO A 76 1.88 -9.21 -11.95
N PRO A 77 2.15 -10.41 -11.39
CA PRO A 77 3.27 -10.59 -10.48
C PRO A 77 4.59 -10.17 -11.15
N PRO A 78 5.51 -9.52 -10.41
CA PRO A 78 6.75 -9.05 -10.98
C PRO A 78 7.55 -10.21 -11.56
N PRO A 79 8.30 -10.02 -12.65
CA PRO A 79 9.20 -11.03 -13.18
C PRO A 79 10.20 -11.47 -12.12
N ALA A 80 10.71 -12.71 -12.22
CA ALA A 80 11.56 -13.33 -11.20
C ALA A 80 12.75 -12.46 -10.75
N ALA A 81 13.27 -11.61 -11.62
CA ALA A 81 14.35 -10.67 -11.32
C ALA A 81 13.92 -9.54 -10.34
N ALA A 82 12.65 -9.13 -10.35
CA ALA A 82 12.13 -8.10 -9.44
C ALA A 82 11.80 -8.66 -8.04
N ARG A 83 11.81 -9.99 -7.86
CA ARG A 83 11.58 -10.64 -6.56
C ARG A 83 12.77 -10.55 -5.60
N VAL A 84 13.90 -10.07 -6.05
CA VAL A 84 15.18 -10.14 -5.31
C VAL A 84 15.24 -9.13 -4.16
N PHE A 85 14.40 -8.08 -4.13
CA PHE A 85 14.59 -6.94 -3.22
C PHE A 85 13.40 -6.60 -2.31
N HIS A 86 12.28 -7.33 -2.36
CA HIS A 86 11.11 -6.96 -1.57
C HIS A 86 10.55 -8.14 -0.78
N TYR A 87 10.21 -7.89 0.48
CA TYR A 87 9.44 -8.84 1.27
C TYR A 87 8.07 -9.02 0.63
N TYR A 88 7.76 -10.25 0.21
CA TYR A 88 6.48 -10.59 -0.40
C TYR A 88 5.57 -11.26 0.60
N ALA A 89 4.42 -10.67 0.86
CA ALA A 89 3.42 -11.17 1.81
C ALA A 89 2.09 -11.48 1.12
N THR A 90 1.44 -12.55 1.53
CA THR A 90 0.02 -12.75 1.20
C THR A 90 -0.85 -11.84 2.06
N PRO A 91 -2.15 -11.61 1.70
CA PRO A 91 -3.05 -10.84 2.55
C PRO A 91 -3.14 -11.36 4.00
N GLN A 92 -3.06 -12.68 4.18
CA GLN A 92 -3.08 -13.33 5.50
C GLN A 92 -1.81 -13.01 6.32
N GLN A 93 -0.65 -12.98 5.68
CA GLN A 93 0.63 -12.66 6.31
C GLN A 93 0.77 -11.16 6.60
N LEU A 94 0.05 -10.33 5.84
CA LEU A 94 0.09 -8.89 5.98
C LEU A 94 -0.56 -8.41 7.28
N LEU A 95 -1.64 -9.05 7.73
CA LEU A 95 -2.35 -8.65 8.93
C LEU A 95 -1.45 -8.67 10.19
N PRO A 96 -0.81 -9.80 10.57
CA PRO A 96 0.07 -9.82 11.74
C PRO A 96 1.26 -8.86 11.61
N LEU A 97 1.80 -8.66 10.40
CA LEU A 97 2.86 -7.69 10.16
C LEU A 97 2.41 -6.26 10.46
N LEU A 98 1.20 -5.88 10.03
CA LEU A 98 0.65 -4.56 10.30
C LEU A 98 0.22 -4.37 11.76
N GLU A 99 -0.25 -5.42 12.43
CA GLU A 99 -0.55 -5.39 13.87
C GLU A 99 0.71 -5.14 14.70
N GLU A 100 1.81 -5.79 14.37
CA GLU A 100 3.11 -5.54 15.00
C GLU A 100 3.56 -4.09 14.76
N LYS A 101 3.54 -3.65 13.51
CA LYS A 101 3.96 -2.28 13.14
C LYS A 101 3.03 -1.20 13.68
N ALA A 102 1.76 -1.50 13.94
CA ALA A 102 0.80 -0.55 14.52
C ALA A 102 1.20 -0.05 15.93
N GLN A 103 2.12 -0.73 16.61
CA GLN A 103 2.62 -0.30 17.92
C GLN A 103 3.46 0.99 17.84
N TRP A 104 4.09 1.26 16.71
CA TRP A 104 4.97 2.40 16.51
C TRP A 104 4.70 3.18 15.21
N MET A 105 3.91 2.63 14.30
CA MET A 105 3.54 3.26 13.05
C MET A 105 2.10 3.77 13.10
N THR A 106 1.90 5.03 12.75
CA THR A 106 0.58 5.67 12.78
C THR A 106 -0.15 5.58 11.43
N HIS A 107 0.59 5.50 10.31
CA HIS A 107 0.04 5.50 8.96
C HIS A 107 0.69 4.42 8.09
N ALA A 108 -0.15 3.75 7.30
CA ALA A 108 0.27 2.89 6.21
C ALA A 108 -0.58 3.18 4.97
N ALA A 109 -0.04 2.90 3.79
CA ALA A 109 -0.77 3.00 2.54
C ALA A 109 -0.78 1.66 1.81
N LEU A 110 -1.94 1.25 1.33
CA LEU A 110 -2.10 0.10 0.46
C LEU A 110 -2.34 0.61 -0.97
N VAL A 111 -1.38 0.35 -1.85
CA VAL A 111 -1.34 0.91 -3.20
C VAL A 111 -1.73 -0.14 -4.23
N PHE A 112 -2.69 0.20 -5.07
CA PHE A 112 -3.16 -0.62 -6.18
C PHE A 112 -2.79 0.04 -7.50
N GLY A 113 -2.19 -0.73 -8.41
CA GLY A 113 -1.78 -0.26 -9.72
C GLY A 113 -2.91 -0.22 -10.74
N ARG A 114 -2.54 0.18 -11.94
CA ARG A 114 -3.42 0.23 -13.12
C ARG A 114 -3.95 -1.15 -13.46
N GLU A 115 -5.15 -1.19 -14.03
CA GLU A 115 -5.83 -2.45 -14.34
C GLU A 115 -5.09 -3.28 -15.41
N ASP A 116 -4.45 -2.62 -16.36
CA ASP A 116 -3.78 -3.24 -17.51
C ASP A 116 -2.28 -3.51 -17.30
N SER A 117 -1.58 -2.60 -16.63
CA SER A 117 -0.12 -2.59 -16.53
C SER A 117 0.40 -2.67 -15.09
N GLY A 118 -0.47 -2.54 -14.10
CA GLY A 118 -0.07 -2.54 -12.68
C GLY A 118 0.70 -1.29 -12.29
N LEU A 119 1.75 -1.47 -11.52
CA LEU A 119 2.66 -0.41 -11.05
C LEU A 119 3.97 -0.46 -11.82
N SER A 120 4.56 0.69 -12.11
CA SER A 120 5.87 0.79 -12.73
C SER A 120 6.98 0.31 -11.79
N ASN A 121 8.16 0.00 -12.33
CA ASN A 121 9.31 -0.36 -11.51
C ASN A 121 9.73 0.75 -10.53
N GLU A 122 9.54 2.01 -10.92
CA GLU A 122 9.83 3.17 -10.07
C GLU A 122 8.83 3.24 -8.90
N GLU A 123 7.54 2.97 -9.16
CA GLU A 123 6.50 2.91 -8.13
C GLU A 123 6.73 1.70 -7.20
N LEU A 124 7.10 0.54 -7.74
CA LEU A 124 7.45 -0.64 -6.96
C LEU A 124 8.66 -0.41 -6.04
N ALA A 125 9.66 0.35 -6.51
CA ALA A 125 10.84 0.68 -5.72
C ALA A 125 10.54 1.57 -4.49
N LEU A 126 9.36 2.16 -4.41
CA LEU A 126 8.91 2.94 -3.25
C LEU A 126 8.25 2.07 -2.18
N ALA A 127 8.03 0.78 -2.46
CA ALA A 127 7.34 -0.11 -1.54
C ALA A 127 8.24 -0.60 -0.42
N ASP A 128 7.70 -0.64 0.79
CA ASP A 128 8.33 -1.33 1.92
C ASP A 128 8.01 -2.83 1.89
N VAL A 129 6.81 -3.17 1.39
CA VAL A 129 6.35 -4.56 1.27
C VAL A 129 5.58 -4.74 -0.03
N LEU A 130 5.90 -5.78 -0.79
CA LEU A 130 5.07 -6.24 -1.89
C LEU A 130 4.08 -7.28 -1.39
N THR A 131 2.83 -7.16 -1.81
CA THR A 131 1.80 -8.11 -1.41
C THR A 131 0.95 -8.53 -2.61
N GLY A 132 0.45 -9.75 -2.59
CA GLY A 132 -0.38 -10.29 -3.66
C GLY A 132 -1.31 -11.38 -3.17
N VAL A 133 -2.48 -11.47 -3.80
CA VAL A 133 -3.45 -12.54 -3.54
C VAL A 133 -2.96 -13.78 -4.28
N PRO A 134 -2.76 -14.92 -3.58
CA PRO A 134 -2.44 -16.18 -4.24
C PRO A 134 -3.62 -16.60 -5.15
N MET A 135 -3.32 -16.81 -6.41
CA MET A 135 -4.32 -17.25 -7.40
C MET A 135 -4.22 -18.75 -7.63
N ALA A 136 -5.36 -19.41 -7.83
CA ALA A 136 -5.42 -20.85 -8.16
C ALA A 136 -5.00 -21.12 -9.61
N ALA A 137 -5.02 -20.11 -10.46
CA ALA A 137 -4.62 -20.19 -11.87
C ALA A 137 -3.69 -19.03 -12.22
N ASP A 138 -2.83 -19.21 -13.21
CA ASP A 138 -1.90 -18.17 -13.67
C ASP A 138 -2.61 -16.99 -14.34
N TYR A 139 -3.89 -17.13 -14.66
CA TYR A 139 -4.74 -16.13 -15.29
C TYR A 139 -6.23 -16.40 -14.94
N PRO A 140 -7.08 -15.38 -14.80
CA PRO A 140 -6.83 -13.93 -14.91
C PRO A 140 -6.42 -13.29 -13.59
N SER A 141 -5.93 -12.03 -13.66
CA SER A 141 -5.76 -11.19 -12.47
C SER A 141 -7.12 -10.80 -11.88
N LEU A 142 -7.16 -10.53 -10.57
CA LEU A 142 -8.36 -9.98 -9.94
C LEU A 142 -8.68 -8.59 -10.49
N ASN A 143 -9.97 -8.31 -10.67
CA ASN A 143 -10.43 -6.96 -10.92
C ASN A 143 -10.02 -6.02 -9.77
N LEU A 144 -9.75 -4.75 -10.07
CA LEU A 144 -9.29 -3.76 -9.08
C LEU A 144 -10.23 -3.66 -7.86
N GLY A 145 -11.55 -3.57 -8.08
CA GLY A 145 -12.52 -3.53 -6.98
C GLY A 145 -12.56 -4.82 -6.15
N GLN A 146 -12.38 -5.98 -6.79
CA GLN A 146 -12.26 -7.28 -6.10
C GLN A 146 -10.98 -7.33 -5.26
N SER A 147 -9.86 -6.88 -5.81
CA SER A 147 -8.59 -6.80 -5.07
C SER A 147 -8.74 -5.93 -3.82
N VAL A 148 -9.30 -4.74 -3.95
CA VAL A 148 -9.57 -3.85 -2.81
C VAL A 148 -10.46 -4.55 -1.76
N MET A 149 -11.51 -5.27 -2.18
CA MET A 149 -12.37 -6.00 -1.24
C MET A 149 -11.61 -7.07 -0.46
N VAL A 150 -10.77 -7.88 -1.11
CA VAL A 150 -9.99 -8.93 -0.45
C VAL A 150 -9.11 -8.35 0.65
N TYR A 151 -8.40 -7.27 0.36
CA TYR A 151 -7.54 -6.61 1.36
C TYR A 151 -8.33 -5.89 2.45
N CYS A 152 -9.40 -5.19 2.11
CA CYS A 152 -10.26 -4.57 3.09
C CYS A 152 -10.88 -5.60 4.04
N TYR A 153 -11.34 -6.73 3.52
CA TYR A 153 -11.85 -7.83 4.35
C TYR A 153 -10.77 -8.37 5.29
N GLN A 154 -9.60 -8.70 4.76
CA GLN A 154 -8.52 -9.29 5.54
C GLN A 154 -7.99 -8.34 6.63
N LEU A 155 -8.02 -7.04 6.38
CA LEU A 155 -7.46 -6.03 7.28
C LEU A 155 -8.54 -5.30 8.11
N ALA A 156 -9.81 -5.72 8.03
CA ALA A 156 -10.93 -5.06 8.71
C ALA A 156 -10.74 -4.96 10.25
N SER A 157 -10.09 -5.96 10.86
CA SER A 157 -9.79 -5.97 12.30
C SER A 157 -8.92 -4.79 12.73
N LEU A 158 -8.02 -4.29 11.86
CA LEU A 158 -7.20 -3.12 12.15
C LEU A 158 -8.02 -1.83 12.29
N MET A 159 -9.18 -1.77 11.63
CA MET A 159 -10.07 -0.61 11.72
C MET A 159 -10.91 -0.58 12.99
N GLN A 160 -11.03 -1.72 13.67
CA GLN A 160 -11.77 -1.88 14.92
C GLN A 160 -10.89 -1.65 16.15
N GLN A 161 -9.58 -1.68 16.00
CA GLN A 161 -8.63 -1.48 17.10
C GLN A 161 -8.44 0.02 17.39
N THR A 162 -9.15 0.54 18.39
CA THR A 162 -8.92 1.86 18.97
C THR A 162 -7.91 1.76 20.13
N ALA A 163 -6.65 1.51 19.86
CA ALA A 163 -5.59 1.62 20.85
C ALA A 163 -4.84 2.95 20.70
N PRO A 164 -4.48 3.64 21.79
CA PRO A 164 -3.63 4.82 21.70
C PRO A 164 -2.26 4.41 21.18
N ALA A 165 -1.85 4.96 20.06
CA ALA A 165 -0.53 4.73 19.49
C ALA A 165 0.54 5.26 20.45
N ALA A 166 1.53 4.43 20.76
CA ALA A 166 2.78 4.91 21.33
C ALA A 166 3.35 6.00 20.40
N ALA A 167 3.98 7.03 20.98
CA ALA A 167 4.53 8.13 20.20
C ALA A 167 5.47 7.60 19.10
N ALA A 168 5.05 7.75 17.88
CA ALA A 168 5.85 7.33 16.72
C ALA A 168 7.14 8.17 16.67
N ALA A 169 8.27 7.52 16.43
CA ALA A 169 9.52 8.23 16.19
C ALA A 169 9.35 9.14 14.97
N ASP A 170 9.84 10.39 15.09
CA ASP A 170 9.80 11.33 13.99
C ASP A 170 10.60 10.78 12.80
N HIS A 171 10.03 10.89 11.60
CA HIS A 171 10.68 10.45 10.37
C HIS A 171 12.09 11.05 10.19
N HIS A 172 12.28 12.30 10.62
CA HIS A 172 13.61 12.92 10.62
C HIS A 172 14.59 12.24 11.57
N GLN A 173 14.12 11.77 12.72
CA GLN A 173 14.94 11.02 13.68
C GLN A 173 15.33 9.66 13.15
N LEU A 174 14.40 8.93 12.51
CA LEU A 174 14.68 7.66 11.86
C LEU A 174 15.66 7.80 10.70
N GLN A 175 15.49 8.83 9.88
CA GLN A 175 16.39 9.10 8.77
C GLN A 175 17.79 9.53 9.26
N ALA A 176 17.87 10.35 10.32
CA ALA A 176 19.14 10.72 10.95
C ALA A 176 19.84 9.49 11.56
N LEU A 177 19.08 8.61 12.22
CA LEU A 177 19.62 7.36 12.76
C LEU A 177 20.19 6.47 11.64
N ARG A 178 19.43 6.29 10.57
CA ARG A 178 19.85 5.51 9.39
C ARG A 178 21.14 6.05 8.78
N THR A 179 21.21 7.36 8.55
CA THR A 179 22.41 8.02 8.00
C THR A 179 23.62 7.83 8.92
N ARG A 180 23.45 7.98 10.23
CA ARG A 180 24.51 7.76 11.22
C ARG A 180 24.95 6.31 11.27
N THR A 181 24.03 5.36 11.21
CA THR A 181 24.34 3.93 11.20
C THR A 181 25.15 3.56 9.97
N LEU A 182 24.77 4.00 8.78
CA LEU A 182 25.53 3.77 7.54
C LEU A 182 26.94 4.37 7.61
N ALA A 183 27.07 5.60 8.10
CA ALA A 183 28.37 6.25 8.27
C ALA A 183 29.27 5.49 9.27
N LEU A 184 28.69 4.93 10.31
CA LEU A 184 29.42 4.17 11.33
C LEU A 184 29.88 2.81 10.79
N LEU A 185 29.04 2.12 10.04
CA LEU A 185 29.37 0.84 9.38
C LEU A 185 30.46 1.01 8.34
N SER A 186 30.39 2.06 7.52
CA SER A 186 31.47 2.41 6.58
C SER A 186 32.81 2.65 7.29
N ARG A 187 32.81 3.36 8.42
CA ARG A 187 34.02 3.56 9.24
C ARG A 187 34.57 2.28 9.86
N LEU A 188 33.74 1.28 10.10
CA LEU A 188 34.12 -0.02 10.63
C LEU A 188 34.56 -0.99 9.53
N GLY A 189 34.64 -0.54 8.26
CA GLY A 189 35.07 -1.34 7.13
C GLY A 189 34.04 -2.38 6.69
N VAL A 190 32.80 -2.22 7.10
CA VAL A 190 31.68 -2.99 6.53
C VAL A 190 31.39 -2.38 5.17
N GLU A 191 31.79 -3.10 4.11
CA GLU A 191 31.56 -2.67 2.74
C GLU A 191 30.07 -2.54 2.47
N ASP A 192 29.76 -1.68 1.51
CA ASP A 192 28.38 -1.36 1.07
C ASP A 192 27.74 -2.61 0.42
N ASP A 193 27.40 -3.58 1.24
CA ASP A 193 26.65 -4.76 0.82
C ASP A 193 25.18 -4.33 0.64
N ALA A 194 24.65 -4.53 -0.56
CA ALA A 194 23.25 -4.25 -0.89
C ALA A 194 22.28 -4.91 0.11
N LYS A 195 22.66 -6.02 0.74
CA LYS A 195 21.91 -6.67 1.81
C LYS A 195 21.84 -5.83 3.09
N LEU A 196 22.91 -5.10 3.42
CA LEU A 196 22.95 -4.27 4.63
C LEU A 196 22.09 -3.02 4.46
N ALA A 197 22.14 -2.40 3.29
CA ALA A 197 21.27 -1.27 2.93
C ALA A 197 19.80 -1.68 2.92
N ASP A 198 19.50 -2.88 2.44
CA ASP A 198 18.17 -3.48 2.42
C ASP A 198 17.67 -3.78 3.84
N TRP A 199 18.48 -4.41 4.67
CA TRP A 199 18.13 -4.69 6.08
C TRP A 199 17.86 -3.42 6.89
N LEU A 200 18.70 -2.38 6.72
CA LEU A 200 18.50 -1.07 7.37
C LEU A 200 17.28 -0.29 6.82
N SER A 201 16.75 -0.72 5.69
CA SER A 201 15.55 -0.12 5.08
C SER A 201 14.25 -0.74 5.58
N HIS A 202 14.31 -2.02 6.01
CA HIS A 202 13.15 -2.86 6.28
C HIS A 202 13.13 -3.41 7.73
N GLY A 203 14.14 -3.17 8.53
CA GLY A 203 14.19 -3.42 9.97
C GLY A 203 13.70 -2.23 10.75
#